data_5e6f7fd4c357b28a30d3727cef947521
#
_entry.id   5e6f7fd4c357b28a30d3727cef947521
#
_cell.length_a   1.000
_cell.length_b   1.000
_cell.length_c   1.000
_cell.angle_alpha   90.00
_cell.angle_beta   90.00
_cell.angle_gamma   90.00
#
_symmetry.space_group_name_H-M   'P 1'
#
loop_
_entity.id
_entity.type
_entity.pdbx_description
1 polymer ?
#
loop_
_entity_poly.entity_id
_entity_poly.type
_entity_poly.pdbx_seq_one_letter_code
_entity_poly.pdbx_strand_id
1 'polypeptide(L)'
;MAESYKRRIHNLPNRRPSGFTLIELMIVVAIIGILAAVAYPAYTDSIAKGKRAEARAALMNLLQQQERYLTQMNTYETFAAGTPGALPFKAYSSADSTQARSSHLLGARLCQPVGSVPKQDCIEVFAEPQSGVFSDPGITSMAIDTQGRRTCTGTQTDRCWK
;
A
#
# COMPACT_ATOMS: atom_id res chain seq x y z
N MET A 1 4.94 -79.60 31.10
CA MET A 1 3.69 -78.77 31.05
C MET A 1 4.04 -77.42 30.41
N ALA A 2 3.73 -77.26 29.12
CA ALA A 2 3.91 -76.04 28.36
C ALA A 2 2.51 -75.55 27.94
N GLU A 3 2.09 -74.48 28.60
CA GLU A 3 0.79 -73.83 28.43
C GLU A 3 0.87 -72.89 27.26
N SER A 4 0.15 -73.22 26.20
CA SER A 4 0.11 -72.49 24.92
C SER A 4 -0.78 -71.26 25.06
N TYR A 5 -0.14 -70.02 25.22
CA TYR A 5 -0.85 -68.77 25.26
C TYR A 5 -1.27 -68.32 23.85
N LYS A 6 -2.53 -68.60 23.51
CA LYS A 6 -3.15 -68.22 22.25
C LYS A 6 -3.52 -66.75 22.22
N ARG A 7 -2.66 -65.87 21.66
CA ARG A 7 -2.95 -64.42 21.43
C ARG A 7 -4.18 -64.28 20.52
N ARG A 8 -5.24 -63.74 21.03
CA ARG A 8 -6.37 -63.24 20.22
C ARG A 8 -5.95 -61.97 19.51
N ILE A 9 -5.76 -62.06 18.22
CA ILE A 9 -5.58 -60.86 17.37
C ILE A 9 -6.98 -60.26 17.21
N HIS A 10 -7.20 -59.10 17.84
CA HIS A 10 -8.41 -58.29 17.57
C HIS A 10 -8.29 -57.74 16.15
N ASN A 11 -9.12 -58.24 15.23
CA ASN A 11 -9.34 -57.65 13.92
C ASN A 11 -10.00 -56.29 14.11
N LEU A 12 -9.22 -55.21 14.03
CA LEU A 12 -9.74 -53.86 13.94
C LEU A 12 -10.46 -53.71 12.58
N PRO A 13 -11.70 -53.19 12.56
CA PRO A 13 -12.40 -52.99 11.30
C PRO A 13 -11.63 -51.93 10.46
N ASN A 14 -11.17 -52.38 9.30
CA ASN A 14 -10.50 -51.52 8.32
C ASN A 14 -11.54 -50.53 7.74
N ARG A 15 -11.70 -49.38 8.39
CA ARG A 15 -12.54 -48.30 7.88
C ARG A 15 -11.86 -47.75 6.63
N ARG A 16 -12.36 -48.10 5.47
CA ARG A 16 -11.97 -47.51 4.19
C ARG A 16 -12.32 -46.03 4.27
N PRO A 17 -11.34 -45.11 4.02
CA PRO A 17 -11.68 -43.70 3.94
C PRO A 17 -12.69 -43.51 2.80
N SER A 18 -13.85 -42.97 3.09
CA SER A 18 -14.81 -42.53 2.09
C SER A 18 -14.24 -41.33 1.33
N GLY A 19 -14.10 -41.44 0.02
CA GLY A 19 -13.72 -40.34 -0.83
C GLY A 19 -14.85 -39.32 -0.96
N PHE A 20 -14.50 -38.07 -1.29
CA PHE A 20 -15.48 -37.02 -1.58
C PHE A 20 -16.32 -37.34 -2.80
N THR A 21 -17.59 -37.00 -2.77
CA THR A 21 -18.46 -37.08 -3.93
C THR A 21 -18.24 -35.90 -4.87
N LEU A 22 -18.48 -36.10 -6.17
CA LEU A 22 -18.37 -35.01 -7.15
C LEU A 22 -19.33 -33.86 -6.83
N ILE A 23 -20.54 -34.15 -6.37
CA ILE A 23 -21.54 -33.15 -6.01
C ILE A 23 -21.12 -32.32 -4.80
N GLU A 24 -20.48 -32.95 -3.80
CA GLU A 24 -19.96 -32.24 -2.62
C GLU A 24 -18.86 -31.24 -3.00
N LEU A 25 -17.95 -31.63 -3.92
CA LEU A 25 -16.94 -30.72 -4.46
C LEU A 25 -17.58 -29.56 -5.23
N MET A 26 -18.60 -29.84 -6.06
CA MET A 26 -19.27 -28.79 -6.83
C MET A 26 -19.96 -27.76 -5.93
N ILE A 27 -20.62 -28.20 -4.87
CA ILE A 27 -21.27 -27.27 -3.91
C ILE A 27 -20.24 -26.42 -3.20
N VAL A 28 -19.12 -26.99 -2.74
CA VAL A 28 -18.05 -26.26 -2.06
C VAL A 28 -17.44 -25.19 -2.98
N VAL A 29 -17.11 -25.55 -4.22
CA VAL A 29 -16.56 -24.60 -5.20
C VAL A 29 -17.55 -23.48 -5.51
N ALA A 30 -18.85 -23.79 -5.64
CA ALA A 30 -19.88 -22.78 -5.87
C ALA A 30 -19.96 -21.77 -4.70
N ILE A 31 -19.94 -22.26 -3.45
CA ILE A 31 -19.95 -21.37 -2.27
C ILE A 31 -18.70 -20.51 -2.21
N ILE A 32 -17.50 -21.09 -2.41
CA ILE A 32 -16.25 -20.33 -2.44
C ILE A 32 -16.27 -19.28 -3.54
N GLY A 33 -16.78 -19.60 -4.73
CA GLY A 33 -16.90 -18.67 -5.83
C GLY A 33 -17.76 -17.44 -5.50
N ILE A 34 -18.90 -17.66 -4.85
CA ILE A 34 -19.79 -16.56 -4.41
C ILE A 34 -19.10 -15.69 -3.34
N LEU A 35 -18.48 -16.31 -2.35
CA LEU A 35 -17.77 -15.59 -1.29
C LEU A 35 -16.59 -14.78 -1.86
N ALA A 36 -15.81 -15.36 -2.77
CA ALA A 36 -14.68 -14.70 -3.41
C ALA A 36 -15.13 -13.49 -4.25
N ALA A 37 -16.24 -13.57 -4.95
CA ALA A 37 -16.77 -12.46 -5.75
C ALA A 37 -17.09 -11.22 -4.93
N VAL A 38 -17.49 -11.38 -3.66
CA VAL A 38 -17.78 -10.26 -2.75
C VAL A 38 -16.52 -9.82 -1.98
N ALA A 39 -15.71 -10.77 -1.55
CA ALA A 39 -14.54 -10.49 -0.70
C ALA A 39 -13.39 -9.83 -1.47
N TYR A 40 -13.17 -10.20 -2.73
CA TYR A 40 -12.04 -9.71 -3.52
C TYR A 40 -12.03 -8.18 -3.72
N PRO A 41 -13.14 -7.53 -4.17
CA PRO A 41 -13.14 -6.06 -4.32
C PRO A 41 -12.97 -5.33 -2.98
N ALA A 42 -13.56 -5.83 -1.90
CA ALA A 42 -13.39 -5.23 -0.58
C ALA A 42 -11.94 -5.31 -0.07
N TYR A 43 -11.26 -6.42 -0.36
CA TYR A 43 -9.86 -6.62 0.00
C TYR A 43 -8.92 -5.67 -0.77
N THR A 44 -9.10 -5.54 -2.08
CA THR A 44 -8.29 -4.63 -2.91
C THR A 44 -8.47 -3.17 -2.53
N ASP A 45 -9.70 -2.74 -2.20
CA ASP A 45 -9.98 -1.39 -1.72
C ASP A 45 -9.32 -1.12 -0.35
N SER A 46 -9.31 -2.12 0.54
CA SER A 46 -8.64 -2.02 1.84
C SER A 46 -7.12 -1.86 1.70
N ILE A 47 -6.50 -2.61 0.77
CA ILE A 47 -5.06 -2.45 0.46
C ILE A 47 -4.79 -1.04 -0.09
N ALA A 48 -5.59 -0.56 -1.02
CA ALA A 48 -5.41 0.77 -1.58
C ALA A 48 -5.51 1.87 -0.50
N LYS A 49 -6.46 1.77 0.43
CA LYS A 49 -6.56 2.66 1.59
C LYS A 49 -5.31 2.65 2.45
N GLY A 50 -4.76 1.47 2.74
CA GLY A 50 -3.51 1.31 3.48
C GLY A 50 -2.32 1.97 2.79
N LYS A 51 -2.21 1.78 1.46
CA LYS A 51 -1.15 2.40 0.66
C LYS A 51 -1.26 3.92 0.57
N ARG A 52 -2.47 4.46 0.49
CA ARG A 52 -2.71 5.91 0.58
C ARG A 52 -2.34 6.47 1.97
N ALA A 53 -2.64 5.74 3.05
CA ALA A 53 -2.25 6.13 4.41
C ALA A 53 -0.72 6.17 4.57
N GLU A 54 -0.01 5.17 4.01
CA GLU A 54 1.46 5.15 3.94
C GLU A 54 2.00 6.38 3.21
N ALA A 55 1.44 6.72 2.04
CA ALA A 55 1.84 7.89 1.26
C ALA A 55 1.60 9.21 2.01
N ARG A 56 0.44 9.36 2.69
CA ARG A 56 0.15 10.54 3.52
C ARG A 56 1.18 10.72 4.65
N ALA A 57 1.52 9.65 5.35
CA ALA A 57 2.54 9.70 6.39
C ALA A 57 3.91 10.07 5.83
N ALA A 58 4.26 9.55 4.66
CA ALA A 58 5.50 9.87 3.97
C ALA A 58 5.55 11.34 3.50
N LEU A 59 4.44 11.89 2.99
CA LEU A 59 4.33 13.31 2.64
C LEU A 59 4.53 14.22 3.85
N MET A 60 3.94 13.89 5.01
CA MET A 60 4.15 14.66 6.24
C MET A 60 5.60 14.62 6.69
N ASN A 61 6.27 13.47 6.59
CA ASN A 61 7.70 13.36 6.87
C ASN A 61 8.54 14.22 5.92
N LEU A 62 8.23 14.17 4.62
CA LEU A 62 8.93 14.97 3.62
C LEU A 62 8.73 16.46 3.86
N LEU A 63 7.52 16.90 4.20
CA LEU A 63 7.24 18.29 4.53
C LEU A 63 8.08 18.75 5.73
N GLN A 64 8.17 17.94 6.80
CA GLN A 64 9.04 18.24 7.93
C GLN A 64 10.53 18.32 7.56
N GLN A 65 10.98 17.50 6.62
CA GLN A 65 12.35 17.58 6.11
C GLN A 65 12.58 18.89 5.35
N GLN A 66 11.62 19.33 4.55
CA GLN A 66 11.68 20.61 3.84
C GLN A 66 11.69 21.79 4.81
N GLU A 67 10.90 21.79 5.88
CA GLU A 67 10.91 22.82 6.91
C GLU A 67 12.26 22.90 7.65
N ARG A 68 12.87 21.76 7.97
CA ARG A 68 14.21 21.74 8.55
C ARG A 68 15.26 22.27 7.57
N TYR A 69 15.14 21.93 6.30
CA TYR A 69 16.04 22.44 5.26
C TYR A 69 15.90 23.94 5.08
N LEU A 70 14.68 24.48 5.09
CA LEU A 70 14.43 25.92 5.06
C LEU A 70 15.12 26.64 6.22
N THR A 71 15.07 26.11 7.43
CA THR A 71 15.74 26.74 8.59
C THR A 71 17.26 26.76 8.49
N GLN A 72 17.86 25.85 7.74
CA GLN A 72 19.31 25.75 7.55
C GLN A 72 19.80 26.53 6.33
N MET A 73 19.07 26.42 5.22
CA MET A 73 19.47 26.91 3.90
C MET A 73 18.70 28.17 3.44
N ASN A 74 17.69 28.59 4.22
CA ASN A 74 16.80 29.72 3.92
C ASN A 74 16.08 29.56 2.55
N THR A 75 15.85 28.31 2.10
CA THR A 75 15.13 27.98 0.87
C THR A 75 14.57 26.57 0.94
N TYR A 76 13.48 26.31 0.25
CA TYR A 76 13.01 24.96 -0.03
C TYR A 76 13.72 24.34 -1.24
N GLU A 77 13.76 23.02 -1.32
CA GLU A 77 14.36 22.33 -2.46
C GLU A 77 13.30 21.57 -3.25
N THR A 78 13.36 21.67 -4.57
CA THR A 78 12.44 21.03 -5.50
C THR A 78 13.10 19.82 -6.15
N PHE A 79 12.37 18.71 -6.29
CA PHE A 79 12.85 17.52 -6.98
C PHE A 79 11.69 16.71 -7.57
N ALA A 80 11.96 15.98 -8.65
CA ALA A 80 10.98 15.14 -9.32
C ALA A 80 10.64 13.90 -8.48
N ALA A 81 9.44 13.34 -8.69
CA ALA A 81 9.01 12.13 -8.00
C ALA A 81 10.00 10.97 -8.17
N GLY A 82 10.39 10.37 -7.05
CA GLY A 82 11.27 9.21 -7.05
C GLY A 82 12.72 9.48 -7.46
N THR A 83 13.19 10.74 -7.42
CA THR A 83 14.58 11.07 -7.75
C THR A 83 15.55 10.38 -6.80
N PRO A 84 16.44 9.48 -7.27
CA PRO A 84 17.47 8.88 -6.43
C PRO A 84 18.45 9.94 -5.93
N GLY A 85 18.80 9.89 -4.64
CA GLY A 85 19.81 10.79 -4.10
C GLY A 85 19.34 12.22 -3.81
N ALA A 86 18.03 12.47 -3.75
CA ALA A 86 17.46 13.73 -3.29
C ALA A 86 17.73 14.00 -1.80
N LEU A 87 18.86 13.53 -1.28
CA LEU A 87 19.23 13.71 0.14
C LEU A 87 19.32 15.20 0.51
N PRO A 88 18.82 15.55 1.70
CA PRO A 88 18.36 14.71 2.80
C PRO A 88 16.88 14.26 2.72
N PHE A 89 16.25 14.40 1.58
CA PHE A 89 14.80 14.23 1.42
C PHE A 89 14.39 12.79 1.14
N LYS A 90 13.23 12.44 1.65
CA LYS A 90 12.58 11.15 1.37
C LYS A 90 11.94 11.17 -0.02
N ALA A 91 12.41 10.31 -0.93
CA ALA A 91 11.88 10.22 -2.30
C ALA A 91 10.90 9.05 -2.50
N TYR A 92 10.68 8.20 -1.48
CA TYR A 92 9.88 6.98 -1.56
C TYR A 92 8.98 6.82 -0.34
N SER A 93 7.78 6.26 -0.52
CA SER A 93 6.79 6.14 0.57
C SER A 93 7.13 5.07 1.61
N SER A 94 7.90 4.03 1.25
CA SER A 94 8.23 2.94 2.15
C SER A 94 9.04 3.40 3.38
N ALA A 95 8.93 2.66 4.48
CA ALA A 95 9.63 3.00 5.72
C ALA A 95 11.16 2.92 5.57
N ASP A 96 11.65 1.97 4.78
CA ASP A 96 13.06 1.77 4.45
C ASP A 96 13.58 2.70 3.34
N SER A 97 12.70 3.57 2.81
CA SER A 97 13.00 4.50 1.71
C SER A 97 13.59 3.82 0.47
N THR A 98 13.19 2.58 0.19
CA THR A 98 13.61 1.85 -1.01
C THR A 98 12.57 1.95 -2.11
N GLN A 99 13.01 2.16 -3.36
CA GLN A 99 12.12 2.24 -4.52
C GLN A 99 11.31 0.95 -4.71
N ALA A 100 11.97 -0.20 -4.64
CA ALA A 100 11.35 -1.50 -4.95
C ALA A 100 10.15 -1.87 -4.07
N ARG A 101 10.05 -1.32 -2.85
CA ARG A 101 8.97 -1.59 -1.90
C ARG A 101 7.96 -0.46 -1.75
N SER A 102 8.23 0.67 -2.41
CA SER A 102 7.40 1.87 -2.28
C SER A 102 6.19 1.82 -3.19
N SER A 103 5.01 2.00 -2.60
CA SER A 103 3.78 2.14 -3.38
C SER A 103 3.70 3.49 -4.09
N HIS A 104 4.36 4.52 -3.56
CA HIS A 104 4.35 5.86 -4.12
C HIS A 104 5.76 6.43 -4.21
N LEU A 105 5.98 7.21 -5.25
CA LEU A 105 7.14 8.05 -5.45
C LEU A 105 6.83 9.46 -4.91
N LEU A 106 7.77 10.03 -4.17
CA LEU A 106 7.63 11.36 -3.56
C LEU A 106 8.45 12.39 -4.31
N GLY A 107 7.92 13.59 -4.41
CA GLY A 107 8.59 14.75 -5.00
C GLY A 107 8.20 16.05 -4.29
N ALA A 108 8.88 17.14 -4.67
CA ALA A 108 8.61 18.47 -4.15
C ALA A 108 8.64 19.49 -5.28
N ARG A 109 7.68 20.40 -5.30
CA ARG A 109 7.56 21.48 -6.29
C ARG A 109 7.10 22.77 -5.64
N LEU A 110 7.31 23.90 -6.31
CA LEU A 110 6.78 25.17 -5.83
C LEU A 110 5.24 25.15 -5.80
N CYS A 111 4.67 25.85 -4.83
CA CYS A 111 3.23 26.01 -4.76
C CYS A 111 2.65 26.66 -6.02
N GLN A 112 1.40 26.29 -6.34
CA GLN A 112 0.68 26.90 -7.47
C GLN A 112 0.02 28.23 -7.07
N PRO A 113 -0.01 29.22 -7.96
CA PRO A 113 0.51 29.24 -9.34
C PRO A 113 2.03 29.33 -9.40
N VAL A 114 2.64 28.52 -10.29
CA VAL A 114 4.10 28.48 -10.48
C VAL A 114 4.63 29.85 -10.93
N GLY A 115 5.73 30.30 -10.33
CA GLY A 115 6.40 31.57 -10.67
C GLY A 115 5.89 32.79 -9.93
N SER A 116 4.79 32.68 -9.15
CA SER A 116 4.24 33.79 -8.35
C SER A 116 4.71 33.75 -6.90
N VAL A 117 5.28 32.64 -6.44
CA VAL A 117 5.69 32.46 -5.04
C VAL A 117 7.18 32.16 -4.98
N PRO A 118 7.98 32.93 -4.23
CA PRO A 118 9.38 32.60 -4.00
C PRO A 118 9.58 31.24 -3.37
N LYS A 119 10.74 30.62 -3.62
CA LYS A 119 11.11 29.30 -3.05
C LYS A 119 11.16 29.30 -1.51
N GLN A 120 11.28 30.47 -0.89
CA GLN A 120 11.27 30.60 0.55
C GLN A 120 9.87 30.59 1.18
N ASP A 121 8.83 30.87 0.39
CA ASP A 121 7.50 31.13 0.93
C ASP A 121 6.59 29.92 0.93
N CYS A 122 6.72 29.03 -0.05
CA CYS A 122 5.84 27.86 -0.14
C CYS A 122 6.41 26.72 -0.99
N ILE A 123 6.33 25.50 -0.45
CA ILE A 123 6.62 24.25 -1.17
C ILE A 123 5.41 23.31 -1.07
N GLU A 124 5.11 22.62 -2.15
CA GLU A 124 4.14 21.54 -2.21
C GLU A 124 4.88 20.20 -2.37
N VAL A 125 4.69 19.29 -1.43
CA VAL A 125 5.17 17.91 -1.54
C VAL A 125 4.08 17.02 -2.08
N PHE A 126 4.42 16.11 -2.99
CA PHE A 126 3.45 15.28 -3.68
C PHE A 126 3.89 13.82 -3.75
N ALA A 127 2.91 12.92 -3.88
CA ALA A 127 3.08 11.49 -4.02
C ALA A 127 2.32 10.98 -5.24
N GLU A 128 3.00 10.19 -6.06
CA GLU A 128 2.44 9.55 -7.26
C GLU A 128 2.52 8.03 -7.11
N PRO A 129 1.47 7.26 -7.46
CA PRO A 129 1.53 5.80 -7.45
C PRO A 129 2.68 5.31 -8.34
N GLN A 130 3.49 4.39 -7.81
CA GLN A 130 4.62 3.84 -8.55
C GLN A 130 4.14 2.78 -9.54
N SER A 131 4.23 3.10 -10.82
CA SER A 131 3.90 2.18 -11.91
C SER A 131 4.66 0.84 -11.79
N GLY A 132 3.97 -0.27 -11.99
CA GLY A 132 4.54 -1.62 -11.87
C GLY A 132 4.59 -2.18 -10.44
N VAL A 133 4.44 -1.35 -9.40
CA VAL A 133 4.40 -1.79 -8.00
C VAL A 133 3.00 -1.62 -7.41
N PHE A 134 2.40 -0.47 -7.62
CA PHE A 134 1.06 -0.16 -7.14
C PHE A 134 0.32 0.72 -8.14
N SER A 135 -0.89 0.30 -8.48
CA SER A 135 -1.82 1.10 -9.27
C SER A 135 -2.98 1.50 -8.38
N ASP A 136 -3.18 2.81 -8.20
CA ASP A 136 -4.35 3.32 -7.49
C ASP A 136 -5.49 3.57 -8.48
N PRO A 137 -6.60 2.80 -8.40
CA PRO A 137 -7.73 3.04 -9.28
C PRO A 137 -8.41 4.36 -8.91
N GLY A 138 -8.11 5.40 -9.65
CA GLY A 138 -8.77 6.68 -9.55
C GLY A 138 -8.02 7.79 -8.84
N ILE A 139 -6.79 7.56 -8.36
CA ILE A 139 -5.90 8.61 -7.83
C ILE A 139 -4.59 8.60 -8.60
N THR A 140 -4.24 9.73 -9.20
CA THR A 140 -2.99 9.89 -9.93
C THR A 140 -1.92 10.62 -9.13
N SER A 141 -2.31 11.52 -8.22
CA SER A 141 -1.37 12.19 -7.32
C SER A 141 -2.12 12.72 -6.09
N MET A 142 -1.45 12.76 -4.96
CA MET A 142 -1.89 13.45 -3.76
C MET A 142 -0.78 14.40 -3.29
N ALA A 143 -1.15 15.59 -2.84
CA ALA A 143 -0.16 16.58 -2.41
C ALA A 143 -0.64 17.40 -1.21
N ILE A 144 0.32 17.95 -0.48
CA ILE A 144 0.10 18.89 0.61
C ILE A 144 1.19 19.98 0.56
N ASP A 145 0.79 21.21 0.80
CA ASP A 145 1.71 22.31 0.87
C ASP A 145 1.99 22.77 2.32
N THR A 146 2.95 23.67 2.46
CA THR A 146 3.33 24.28 3.75
C THR A 146 2.22 25.12 4.39
N GLN A 147 1.19 25.52 3.63
CA GLN A 147 0.00 26.21 4.14
C GLN A 147 -1.09 25.23 4.62
N GLY A 148 -0.82 23.92 4.54
CA GLY A 148 -1.77 22.87 4.92
C GLY A 148 -2.85 22.60 3.89
N ARG A 149 -2.77 23.17 2.69
CA ARG A 149 -3.70 22.87 1.59
C ARG A 149 -3.43 21.48 1.05
N ARG A 150 -4.49 20.70 0.93
CA ARG A 150 -4.44 19.33 0.46
C ARG A 150 -5.06 19.24 -0.91
N THR A 151 -4.32 18.72 -1.87
CA THR A 151 -4.79 18.51 -3.24
C THR A 151 -4.77 17.04 -3.61
N CYS A 152 -5.61 16.68 -4.56
CA CYS A 152 -5.73 15.34 -5.08
C CYS A 152 -6.10 15.39 -6.55
N THR A 153 -5.45 14.61 -7.37
CA THR A 153 -5.76 14.48 -8.80
C THR A 153 -6.17 13.06 -9.14
N GLY A 154 -7.10 12.92 -10.10
CA GLY A 154 -7.66 11.64 -10.50
C GLY A 154 -9.17 11.69 -10.59
N THR A 155 -9.80 10.52 -10.70
CA THR A 155 -11.26 10.37 -10.82
C THR A 155 -11.98 10.18 -9.48
N GLN A 156 -11.25 9.85 -8.40
CA GLN A 156 -11.78 9.58 -7.05
C GLN A 156 -11.08 10.44 -5.99
N THR A 157 -11.07 11.75 -6.22
CA THR A 157 -10.33 12.71 -5.39
C THR A 157 -10.80 12.79 -3.94
N ASP A 158 -12.05 12.42 -3.66
CA ASP A 158 -12.63 12.35 -2.31
C ASP A 158 -11.97 11.30 -1.40
N ARG A 159 -11.25 10.33 -1.97
CA ARG A 159 -10.61 9.21 -1.25
C ARG A 159 -9.15 9.45 -0.86
N CYS A 160 -8.53 10.52 -1.34
CA CYS A 160 -7.12 10.80 -1.07
C CYS A 160 -6.82 11.02 0.41
N TRP A 161 -7.66 11.80 1.08
CA TRP A 161 -7.38 12.34 2.40
C TRP A 161 -8.32 11.80 3.50
N LYS A 162 -9.10 10.77 3.18
CA LYS A 162 -9.96 10.04 4.13
C LYS A 162 -9.24 8.87 4.78
#